data_5178e12a0bb8d0eabcbdd89f289ed6f3
#
_entry.id   5178e12a0bb8d0eabcbdd89f289ed6f3
#
_cell.length_a   1.000
_cell.length_b   1.000
_cell.length_c   1.000
_cell.angle_alpha   90.00
_cell.angle_beta   90.00
_cell.angle_gamma   90.00
#
_symmetry.space_group_name_H-M   'P 1'
#
loop_
_entity.id
_entity.type
_entity.pdbx_description
1 polymer ?
#
loop_
_entity_poly.entity_id
_entity_poly.type
_entity_poly.pdbx_seq_one_letter_code
_entity_poly.pdbx_strand_id
1 'polypeptide(L)'
;PSSEPVLVKAGKGIIDTTPLWDDDGRVYLVHAYAGSRAGLKSVITICELSADASKAITQSRIIFDGHEAHQTCEGPKFYKRNGYYYIFHPAGGVPTGWQVVLRSKNVYGPYEWKTVLAQGNSPVNGPHQGGWVDTPTGEDWFMHFQDVGAYGRLVHLQPMKWVDDWPVIGVDKDGDGCGEPVLTYKKPNVGKNYPICTPQESDEFDGYTLSPQWQWQANINEKWAYFNGGEGFVRLYSYPVPEDYKSLWDVSNLMLQKTPAPNFTATTKLTFKPTEKYKGER
;
A
#
# COMPACT_ATOMS: atom_id res chain seq x y z
N PRO A 1 -18.78 -10.43 -2.91
CA PRO A 1 -19.78 -9.75 -3.68
C PRO A 1 -19.40 -8.28 -3.73
N SER A 2 -19.01 -7.80 -4.92
CA SER A 2 -18.74 -6.40 -5.12
C SER A 2 -20.06 -5.66 -5.21
N SER A 3 -20.35 -4.83 -4.21
CA SER A 3 -21.35 -3.77 -4.39
C SER A 3 -20.82 -2.79 -5.44
N GLU A 4 -21.72 -2.13 -6.17
CA GLU A 4 -21.34 -1.04 -7.06
C GLU A 4 -20.55 0.04 -6.29
N PRO A 5 -19.50 0.61 -6.90
CA PRO A 5 -18.72 1.66 -6.26
C PRO A 5 -19.58 2.87 -5.92
N VAL A 6 -19.43 3.40 -4.71
CA VAL A 6 -20.12 4.61 -4.25
C VAL A 6 -19.12 5.76 -4.16
N LEU A 7 -19.47 6.91 -4.74
CA LEU A 7 -18.68 8.12 -4.63
C LEU A 7 -18.89 8.78 -3.26
N VAL A 8 -18.03 8.47 -2.31
CA VAL A 8 -18.10 8.98 -0.93
C VAL A 8 -17.80 10.47 -0.88
N LYS A 9 -16.82 10.95 -1.65
CA LYS A 9 -16.38 12.36 -1.67
C LYS A 9 -15.88 12.75 -3.05
N ALA A 10 -16.49 13.79 -3.62
CA ALA A 10 -15.99 14.40 -4.85
C ALA A 10 -14.79 15.31 -4.57
N GLY A 11 -13.83 15.35 -5.50
CA GLY A 11 -12.66 16.22 -5.45
C GLY A 11 -11.55 15.76 -6.38
N LYS A 12 -10.70 16.69 -6.82
CA LYS A 12 -9.53 16.38 -7.65
C LYS A 12 -8.35 15.99 -6.77
N GLY A 13 -7.69 14.89 -7.11
CA GLY A 13 -6.42 14.51 -6.51
C GLY A 13 -6.50 14.11 -5.04
N ILE A 14 -7.66 13.75 -4.51
CA ILE A 14 -7.79 13.14 -3.18
C ILE A 14 -7.12 11.76 -3.24
N ILE A 15 -6.21 11.50 -2.31
CA ILE A 15 -5.47 10.25 -2.21
C ILE A 15 -5.39 9.75 -0.76
N ASP A 16 -5.09 8.47 -0.61
CA ASP A 16 -4.67 7.83 0.65
C ASP A 16 -5.68 8.03 1.79
N THR A 17 -6.93 7.82 1.49
CA THR A 17 -8.01 8.02 2.46
C THR A 17 -8.02 6.95 3.54
N THR A 18 -8.22 7.35 4.80
CA THR A 18 -8.42 6.42 5.93
C THR A 18 -9.59 6.86 6.79
N PRO A 19 -10.65 6.05 6.94
CA PRO A 19 -11.74 6.31 7.84
C PRO A 19 -11.40 5.91 9.28
N LEU A 20 -12.04 6.59 10.24
CA LEU A 20 -12.08 6.22 11.65
C LEU A 20 -13.52 6.30 12.14
N TRP A 21 -14.03 5.20 12.68
CA TRP A 21 -15.25 5.17 13.47
C TRP A 21 -14.90 5.49 14.92
N ASP A 22 -15.41 6.61 15.40
CA ASP A 22 -15.12 7.09 16.75
C ASP A 22 -16.12 6.51 17.78
N ASP A 23 -15.75 6.55 19.05
CA ASP A 23 -16.55 6.02 20.17
C ASP A 23 -17.88 6.75 20.35
N ASP A 24 -18.00 7.98 19.86
CA ASP A 24 -19.23 8.78 19.86
C ASP A 24 -20.20 8.46 18.71
N GLY A 25 -19.83 7.47 17.85
CA GLY A 25 -20.61 7.04 16.70
C GLY A 25 -20.41 7.90 15.44
N ARG A 26 -19.56 8.90 15.47
CA ARG A 26 -19.17 9.68 14.29
C ARG A 26 -18.11 8.95 13.46
N VAL A 27 -18.09 9.25 12.19
CA VAL A 27 -17.10 8.69 11.26
C VAL A 27 -16.32 9.83 10.63
N TYR A 28 -15.02 9.74 10.73
CA TYR A 28 -14.09 10.73 10.16
C TYR A 28 -13.28 10.13 9.04
N LEU A 29 -12.94 10.93 8.03
CA LEU A 29 -12.08 10.57 6.93
C LEU A 29 -10.89 11.53 6.89
N VAL A 30 -9.68 11.01 7.12
CA VAL A 30 -8.45 11.73 6.82
C VAL A 30 -7.96 11.38 5.42
N HIS A 31 -7.35 12.34 4.74
CA HIS A 31 -6.78 12.13 3.41
C HIS A 31 -5.68 13.15 3.09
N ALA A 32 -4.90 12.84 2.06
CA ALA A 32 -3.92 13.73 1.46
C ALA A 32 -4.36 14.16 0.04
N TYR A 33 -3.49 14.93 -0.63
CA TYR A 33 -3.68 15.34 -2.01
C TYR A 33 -2.47 15.04 -2.88
N ALA A 34 -2.70 14.55 -4.09
CA ALA A 34 -1.70 14.43 -5.14
C ALA A 34 -1.50 15.79 -5.82
N GLY A 35 -0.35 16.41 -5.62
CA GLY A 35 -0.04 17.74 -6.14
C GLY A 35 -0.24 17.90 -7.64
N SER A 36 0.11 16.86 -8.42
CA SER A 36 -0.06 16.85 -9.88
C SER A 36 -1.52 16.95 -10.35
N ARG A 37 -2.47 16.57 -9.50
CA ARG A 37 -3.91 16.56 -9.83
C ARG A 37 -4.70 17.62 -9.09
N ALA A 38 -4.32 17.91 -7.85
CA ALA A 38 -5.02 18.86 -6.98
C ALA A 38 -4.43 20.27 -7.01
N GLY A 39 -3.16 20.43 -7.45
CA GLY A 39 -2.41 21.67 -7.27
C GLY A 39 -2.01 21.94 -5.80
N LEU A 40 -2.31 21.00 -4.91
CA LEU A 40 -2.04 21.05 -3.47
C LEU A 40 -1.39 19.73 -3.06
N LYS A 41 -0.37 19.78 -2.21
CA LYS A 41 0.30 18.60 -1.60
C LYS A 41 0.79 18.94 -0.20
N SER A 42 1.42 18.01 0.47
CA SER A 42 2.06 18.20 1.78
C SER A 42 1.11 18.69 2.87
N VAL A 43 -0.16 18.33 2.80
CA VAL A 43 -1.16 18.61 3.83
C VAL A 43 -1.98 17.37 4.15
N ILE A 44 -2.37 17.23 5.41
CA ILE A 44 -3.36 16.24 5.85
C ILE A 44 -4.66 16.96 6.16
N THR A 45 -5.73 16.44 5.63
CA THR A 45 -7.07 17.00 5.76
C THR A 45 -8.03 16.00 6.39
N ILE A 46 -9.09 16.51 6.99
CA ILE A 46 -10.14 15.70 7.60
C ILE A 46 -11.53 16.21 7.20
N CYS A 47 -12.47 15.31 7.01
CA CYS A 47 -13.89 15.59 6.96
C CYS A 47 -14.68 14.53 7.74
N GLU A 48 -15.93 14.83 8.06
CA GLU A 48 -16.86 13.89 8.68
C GLU A 48 -17.66 13.18 7.58
N LEU A 49 -17.89 11.89 7.78
CA LEU A 49 -18.73 11.06 6.93
C LEU A 49 -20.08 10.80 7.62
N SER A 50 -21.08 10.39 6.82
CA SER A 50 -22.31 9.78 7.37
C SER A 50 -21.97 8.52 8.18
N ALA A 51 -22.82 8.14 9.13
CA ALA A 51 -22.58 7.01 10.02
C ALA A 51 -22.33 5.67 9.30
N ASP A 52 -22.90 5.50 8.11
CA ASP A 52 -22.68 4.37 7.21
C ASP A 52 -21.44 4.53 6.30
N ALA A 53 -20.69 5.63 6.46
CA ALA A 53 -19.54 6.01 5.67
C ALA A 53 -19.79 6.14 4.14
N SER A 54 -21.05 6.23 3.72
CA SER A 54 -21.41 6.28 2.30
C SER A 54 -21.21 7.65 1.64
N LYS A 55 -21.11 8.74 2.42
CA LYS A 55 -20.90 10.10 1.90
C LYS A 55 -20.22 11.02 2.91
N ALA A 56 -19.45 11.99 2.39
CA ALA A 56 -18.95 13.10 3.21
C ALA A 56 -20.10 14.07 3.54
N ILE A 57 -20.22 14.43 4.82
CA ILE A 57 -21.27 15.34 5.32
C ILE A 57 -20.73 16.70 5.70
N THR A 58 -19.40 16.87 5.76
CA THR A 58 -18.73 18.16 5.96
C THR A 58 -17.68 18.43 4.88
N GLN A 59 -17.30 19.70 4.74
CA GLN A 59 -16.14 20.07 3.92
C GLN A 59 -14.85 19.60 4.59
N SER A 60 -13.82 19.29 3.76
CA SER A 60 -12.49 19.00 4.29
C SER A 60 -11.84 20.26 4.84
N ARG A 61 -11.15 20.11 5.98
CA ARG A 61 -10.29 21.13 6.56
C ARG A 61 -8.88 20.59 6.75
N ILE A 62 -7.89 21.44 6.54
CA ILE A 62 -6.49 21.10 6.81
C ILE A 62 -6.33 21.03 8.33
N ILE A 63 -5.76 19.92 8.81
CA ILE A 63 -5.44 19.69 10.22
C ILE A 63 -3.95 19.58 10.47
N PHE A 64 -3.16 19.43 9.41
CA PHE A 64 -1.70 19.47 9.47
C PHE A 64 -1.14 20.02 8.15
N ASP A 65 -0.22 20.95 8.26
CA ASP A 65 0.54 21.54 7.17
C ASP A 65 2.01 21.13 7.29
N GLY A 66 2.46 20.30 6.35
CA GLY A 66 3.81 19.74 6.31
C GLY A 66 4.78 20.50 5.40
N HIS A 67 4.41 21.65 4.82
CA HIS A 67 5.25 22.32 3.83
C HIS A 67 6.63 22.74 4.36
N GLU A 68 6.75 23.06 5.63
CA GLU A 68 8.02 23.46 6.21
C GLU A 68 8.86 22.26 6.66
N ALA A 69 8.30 21.38 7.51
CA ALA A 69 9.05 20.33 8.18
C ALA A 69 8.90 18.94 7.54
N HIS A 70 7.77 18.67 6.90
CA HIS A 70 7.39 17.33 6.42
C HIS A 70 6.84 17.36 5.01
N GLN A 71 7.63 17.91 4.10
CA GLN A 71 7.26 18.00 2.68
C GLN A 71 6.88 16.62 2.11
N THR A 72 5.93 16.63 1.20
CA THR A 72 5.39 15.39 0.60
C THR A 72 4.73 14.48 1.65
N CYS A 73 4.14 15.06 2.71
CA CYS A 73 3.32 14.26 3.61
C CYS A 73 2.07 13.76 2.90
N GLU A 74 1.84 12.46 3.00
CA GLU A 74 0.76 11.72 2.34
C GLU A 74 0.45 10.44 3.14
N GLY A 75 -0.32 9.51 2.60
CA GLY A 75 -0.50 8.18 3.19
C GLY A 75 -1.05 8.14 4.61
N PRO A 76 -1.91 9.06 5.08
CA PRO A 76 -2.33 9.05 6.47
C PRO A 76 -3.04 7.77 6.85
N LYS A 77 -2.71 7.23 8.03
CA LYS A 77 -3.45 6.15 8.69
C LYS A 77 -3.95 6.66 10.03
N PHE A 78 -5.24 6.54 10.28
CA PHE A 78 -5.92 7.19 11.37
C PHE A 78 -6.33 6.19 12.45
N TYR A 79 -5.91 6.45 13.69
CA TYR A 79 -6.14 5.58 14.84
C TYR A 79 -6.59 6.37 16.06
N LYS A 80 -7.20 5.68 17.03
CA LYS A 80 -7.49 6.18 18.38
C LYS A 80 -6.92 5.24 19.43
N ARG A 81 -6.21 5.79 20.42
CA ARG A 81 -5.62 5.02 21.52
C ARG A 81 -5.45 5.90 22.75
N ASN A 82 -5.84 5.40 23.94
CA ASN A 82 -5.66 6.10 25.21
C ASN A 82 -6.22 7.52 25.23
N GLY A 83 -7.33 7.77 24.53
CA GLY A 83 -7.95 9.10 24.45
C GLY A 83 -7.23 10.09 23.52
N TYR A 84 -6.25 9.63 22.75
CA TYR A 84 -5.61 10.40 21.71
C TYR A 84 -6.02 9.91 20.32
N TYR A 85 -6.09 10.84 19.38
CA TYR A 85 -6.13 10.60 17.95
C TYR A 85 -4.72 10.61 17.38
N TYR A 86 -4.38 9.61 16.58
CA TYR A 86 -3.08 9.44 15.95
C TYR A 86 -3.23 9.40 14.44
N ILE A 87 -2.40 10.15 13.75
CA ILE A 87 -2.28 10.05 12.30
C ILE A 87 -0.84 9.70 11.97
N PHE A 88 -0.65 8.50 11.48
CA PHE A 88 0.65 8.02 10.96
C PHE A 88 0.74 8.40 9.50
N HIS A 89 1.77 9.12 9.11
CA HIS A 89 1.98 9.48 7.70
C HIS A 89 3.47 9.53 7.35
N PRO A 90 3.87 9.11 6.14
CA PRO A 90 5.20 9.35 5.64
C PRO A 90 5.38 10.79 5.18
N ALA A 91 6.64 11.22 5.10
CA ALA A 91 7.06 12.46 4.49
C ALA A 91 8.39 12.27 3.74
N GLY A 92 8.90 13.27 3.03
CA GLY A 92 10.20 13.25 2.35
C GLY A 92 10.23 12.48 1.02
N GLY A 93 9.10 11.89 0.59
CA GLY A 93 9.01 11.14 -0.66
C GLY A 93 9.50 9.69 -0.54
N VAL A 94 9.17 8.89 -1.55
CA VAL A 94 9.36 7.42 -1.55
C VAL A 94 10.82 6.97 -1.40
N PRO A 95 11.81 7.58 -2.09
CA PRO A 95 13.19 7.09 -2.00
C PRO A 95 13.91 7.46 -0.70
N THR A 96 13.53 8.55 -0.05
CA THR A 96 14.30 9.18 1.04
C THR A 96 13.46 9.58 2.23
N GLY A 97 12.22 9.12 2.31
CA GLY A 97 11.25 9.55 3.31
C GLY A 97 11.48 8.98 4.71
N TRP A 98 10.64 9.44 5.60
CA TRP A 98 10.57 9.03 6.99
C TRP A 98 9.12 8.95 7.45
N GLN A 99 8.89 8.28 8.57
CA GLN A 99 7.56 8.15 9.18
C GLN A 99 7.37 9.21 10.27
N VAL A 100 6.29 9.94 10.16
CA VAL A 100 5.83 10.92 11.15
C VAL A 100 4.56 10.40 11.81
N VAL A 101 4.35 10.76 13.05
CA VAL A 101 3.10 10.56 13.77
C VAL A 101 2.62 11.87 14.34
N LEU A 102 1.38 12.20 14.04
CA LEU A 102 0.63 13.30 14.65
C LEU A 102 -0.18 12.76 15.82
N ARG A 103 -0.28 13.52 16.91
CA ARG A 103 -1.07 13.17 18.09
C ARG A 103 -1.88 14.35 18.58
N SER A 104 -3.16 14.13 18.92
CA SER A 104 -4.02 15.15 19.55
C SER A 104 -5.09 14.50 20.42
N LYS A 105 -5.57 15.21 21.45
CA LYS A 105 -6.78 14.85 22.19
C LYS A 105 -8.08 15.26 21.51
N ASN A 106 -7.98 16.08 20.49
CA ASN A 106 -9.13 16.53 19.69
C ASN A 106 -8.97 16.06 18.24
N VAL A 107 -10.01 15.48 17.70
CA VAL A 107 -10.01 14.93 16.32
C VAL A 107 -9.64 15.95 15.24
N TYR A 108 -9.90 17.22 15.49
CA TYR A 108 -9.54 18.33 14.60
C TYR A 108 -8.23 19.04 14.97
N GLY A 109 -7.51 18.53 15.99
CA GLY A 109 -6.27 19.14 16.48
C GLY A 109 -6.49 20.28 17.50
N PRO A 110 -5.44 21.06 17.81
CA PRO A 110 -4.14 21.01 17.13
C PRO A 110 -3.39 19.70 17.37
N TYR A 111 -2.61 19.30 16.38
CA TYR A 111 -1.78 18.11 16.45
C TYR A 111 -0.32 18.48 16.78
N GLU A 112 0.27 17.83 17.75
CA GLU A 112 1.71 17.75 17.93
C GLU A 112 2.26 16.60 17.07
N TRP A 113 3.54 16.63 16.72
CA TRP A 113 4.13 15.63 15.85
C TRP A 113 5.52 15.17 16.30
N LYS A 114 5.89 13.94 15.91
CA LYS A 114 7.25 13.39 16.01
C LYS A 114 7.59 12.59 14.75
N THR A 115 8.85 12.64 14.35
CA THR A 115 9.43 11.62 13.47
C THR A 115 9.71 10.39 14.33
N VAL A 116 9.22 9.23 13.93
CA VAL A 116 9.24 8.00 14.75
C VAL A 116 9.97 6.83 14.08
N LEU A 117 10.28 6.96 12.80
CA LEU A 117 11.10 5.99 12.04
C LEU A 117 11.76 6.71 10.88
N ALA A 118 13.07 6.58 10.78
CA ALA A 118 13.87 7.07 9.65
C ALA A 118 14.89 6.01 9.25
N GLN A 119 15.47 6.13 8.06
CA GLN A 119 16.46 5.17 7.57
C GLN A 119 17.63 4.99 8.56
N GLY A 120 18.15 6.07 9.11
CA GLY A 120 19.34 6.04 9.95
C GLY A 120 20.52 5.36 9.25
N ASN A 121 21.16 4.43 9.95
CA ASN A 121 22.25 3.62 9.40
C ASN A 121 21.79 2.28 8.78
N SER A 122 20.49 2.08 8.65
CA SER A 122 19.96 0.84 8.04
C SER A 122 20.03 0.88 6.51
N PRO A 123 20.06 -0.28 5.83
CA PRO A 123 19.97 -0.34 4.37
C PRO A 123 18.55 -0.12 3.83
N VAL A 124 17.56 0.08 4.72
CA VAL A 124 16.15 0.25 4.33
C VAL A 124 15.86 1.73 4.21
N ASN A 125 15.96 2.25 3.00
CA ASN A 125 15.69 3.66 2.70
C ASN A 125 14.18 3.96 2.69
N GLY A 126 13.84 5.20 2.95
CA GLY A 126 12.53 5.79 2.73
C GLY A 126 11.34 5.00 3.28
N PRO A 127 11.28 4.67 4.60
CA PRO A 127 10.09 4.05 5.18
C PRO A 127 8.83 4.82 4.77
N HIS A 128 7.90 4.14 4.07
CA HIS A 128 6.79 4.84 3.40
C HIS A 128 5.49 4.06 3.49
N GLN A 129 4.35 4.79 3.51
CA GLN A 129 2.99 4.25 3.52
C GLN A 129 2.74 3.20 4.61
N GLY A 130 3.32 3.43 5.79
CA GLY A 130 3.24 2.48 6.87
C GLY A 130 1.94 2.53 7.68
N GLY A 131 1.67 1.45 8.40
CA GLY A 131 0.53 1.33 9.30
C GLY A 131 0.87 0.52 10.54
N TRP A 132 0.32 0.94 11.67
CA TRP A 132 0.37 0.20 12.93
C TRP A 132 -0.59 -0.97 12.88
N VAL A 133 -0.17 -2.10 13.42
CA VAL A 133 -0.97 -3.31 13.62
C VAL A 133 -0.58 -3.95 14.96
N ASP A 134 -1.57 -4.42 15.70
CA ASP A 134 -1.38 -5.19 16.91
C ASP A 134 -1.66 -6.67 16.69
N THR A 135 -1.02 -7.51 17.50
CA THR A 135 -1.29 -8.96 17.50
C THR A 135 -2.37 -9.32 18.51
N PRO A 136 -3.03 -10.49 18.36
CA PRO A 136 -3.97 -10.98 19.36
C PRO A 136 -3.38 -11.16 20.76
N THR A 137 -2.06 -11.18 20.90
CA THR A 137 -1.35 -11.28 22.17
C THR A 137 -0.86 -9.94 22.71
N GLY A 138 -1.20 -8.83 22.05
CA GLY A 138 -0.90 -7.47 22.51
C GLY A 138 0.51 -6.98 22.16
N GLU A 139 1.18 -7.56 21.17
CA GLU A 139 2.40 -6.97 20.61
C GLU A 139 2.05 -5.95 19.53
N ASP A 140 2.73 -4.81 19.53
CA ASP A 140 2.59 -3.78 18.51
C ASP A 140 3.65 -3.94 17.42
N TRP A 141 3.25 -3.76 16.17
CA TRP A 141 4.09 -3.89 14.98
C TRP A 141 3.77 -2.79 13.98
N PHE A 142 4.72 -2.50 13.10
CA PHE A 142 4.56 -1.50 12.05
C PHE A 142 4.95 -2.08 10.70
N MET A 143 4.04 -2.03 9.75
CA MET A 143 4.31 -2.42 8.36
C MET A 143 4.59 -1.18 7.53
N HIS A 144 5.62 -1.23 6.69
CA HIS A 144 5.90 -0.18 5.71
C HIS A 144 6.53 -0.78 4.46
N PHE A 145 6.69 -0.02 3.41
CA PHE A 145 7.47 -0.47 2.27
C PHE A 145 8.79 0.30 2.12
N GLN A 146 9.69 -0.32 1.37
CA GLN A 146 10.90 0.25 0.80
C GLN A 146 10.78 0.21 -0.72
N ASP A 147 11.10 1.29 -1.42
CA ASP A 147 11.17 1.30 -2.88
C ASP A 147 12.51 0.75 -3.35
N VAL A 148 12.47 -0.28 -4.19
CA VAL A 148 13.65 -0.98 -4.72
C VAL A 148 13.64 -0.96 -6.26
N GLY A 149 13.23 0.15 -6.84
CA GLY A 149 13.26 0.38 -8.29
C GLY A 149 12.45 -0.67 -9.07
N ALA A 150 13.10 -1.39 -9.99
CA ALA A 150 12.43 -2.39 -10.84
C ALA A 150 11.79 -3.56 -10.07
N TYR A 151 12.23 -3.84 -8.86
CA TYR A 151 11.61 -4.87 -8.00
C TYR A 151 10.36 -4.37 -7.28
N GLY A 152 10.06 -3.08 -7.39
CA GLY A 152 8.89 -2.47 -6.79
C GLY A 152 9.07 -2.17 -5.31
N ARG A 153 7.99 -2.30 -4.58
CA ARG A 153 7.90 -1.90 -3.17
C ARG A 153 7.95 -3.12 -2.27
N LEU A 154 9.11 -3.35 -1.66
CA LEU A 154 9.30 -4.44 -0.71
C LEU A 154 8.69 -4.07 0.64
N VAL A 155 7.86 -4.96 1.18
CA VAL A 155 7.20 -4.77 2.48
C VAL A 155 8.10 -5.25 3.60
N HIS A 156 8.25 -4.40 4.61
CA HIS A 156 8.97 -4.67 5.86
C HIS A 156 8.01 -4.67 7.04
N LEU A 157 8.28 -5.51 8.02
CA LEU A 157 7.62 -5.54 9.32
C LEU A 157 8.61 -5.13 10.39
N GLN A 158 8.31 -4.06 11.12
CA GLN A 158 9.16 -3.53 12.18
C GLN A 158 8.55 -3.78 13.56
N PRO A 159 9.36 -4.08 14.60
CA PRO A 159 8.87 -4.02 15.96
C PRO A 159 8.44 -2.61 16.31
N MET A 160 7.43 -2.49 17.15
CA MET A 160 6.94 -1.21 17.64
C MET A 160 6.62 -1.31 19.12
N LYS A 161 6.81 -0.23 19.84
CA LYS A 161 6.42 -0.09 21.24
C LYS A 161 5.91 1.33 21.51
N TRP A 162 5.07 1.48 22.50
CA TRP A 162 4.59 2.77 22.95
C TRP A 162 5.40 3.24 24.17
N VAL A 163 5.90 4.47 24.13
CA VAL A 163 6.62 5.13 25.22
C VAL A 163 6.01 6.53 25.38
N ASP A 164 5.47 6.84 26.56
CA ASP A 164 4.80 8.12 26.86
C ASP A 164 3.73 8.50 25.83
N ASP A 165 2.93 7.51 25.42
CA ASP A 165 1.92 7.63 24.36
C ASP A 165 2.47 8.08 22.99
N TRP A 166 3.75 7.80 22.70
CA TRP A 166 4.36 7.91 21.38
C TRP A 166 4.87 6.54 20.89
N PRO A 167 4.67 6.22 19.61
CA PRO A 167 5.24 4.99 19.07
C PRO A 167 6.74 5.18 18.82
N VAL A 168 7.52 4.17 19.18
CA VAL A 168 8.92 3.99 18.80
C VAL A 168 8.95 2.78 17.87
N ILE A 169 9.32 2.99 16.61
CA ILE A 169 9.24 1.99 15.55
C ILE A 169 10.63 1.55 15.14
N GLY A 170 10.84 0.24 14.96
CA GLY A 170 12.17 -0.31 14.72
C GLY A 170 13.02 -0.34 15.98
N VAL A 171 14.29 0.01 15.86
CA VAL A 171 15.23 0.09 17.00
C VAL A 171 15.76 1.50 17.14
N ASP A 172 15.39 2.12 18.23
CA ASP A 172 15.92 3.41 18.67
C ASP A 172 17.26 3.17 19.40
N LYS A 173 18.37 3.56 18.78
CA LYS A 173 19.73 3.27 19.28
C LYS A 173 20.30 4.36 20.17
N ASP A 174 19.86 5.58 19.99
CA ASP A 174 20.35 6.78 20.66
C ASP A 174 19.36 7.36 21.67
N GLY A 175 18.12 6.85 21.69
CA GLY A 175 17.12 7.22 22.69
C GLY A 175 16.38 8.51 22.37
N ASP A 176 16.40 8.98 21.11
CA ASP A 176 15.72 10.21 20.69
C ASP A 176 14.22 10.00 20.39
N GLY A 177 13.77 8.73 20.36
CA GLY A 177 12.39 8.33 20.06
C GLY A 177 12.14 8.08 18.58
N CYS A 178 13.15 8.22 17.71
CA CYS A 178 13.10 7.89 16.30
C CYS A 178 13.87 6.59 16.03
N GLY A 179 13.18 5.51 15.71
CA GLY A 179 13.84 4.23 15.46
C GLY A 179 14.37 4.11 14.03
N GLU A 180 15.21 3.09 13.84
CA GLU A 180 15.73 2.67 12.53
C GLU A 180 15.13 1.32 12.14
N PRO A 181 14.85 1.07 10.84
CA PRO A 181 14.39 -0.24 10.38
C PRO A 181 15.38 -1.37 10.70
N VAL A 182 14.86 -2.53 11.05
CA VAL A 182 15.64 -3.76 11.22
C VAL A 182 15.31 -4.78 10.12
N LEU A 183 16.31 -5.54 9.66
CA LEU A 183 16.14 -6.60 8.68
C LEU A 183 15.84 -7.96 9.32
N THR A 184 16.17 -8.09 10.59
CA THR A 184 15.96 -9.34 11.35
C THR A 184 15.43 -9.02 12.73
N TYR A 185 14.38 -9.70 13.13
CA TYR A 185 13.79 -9.58 14.46
C TYR A 185 13.07 -10.89 14.83
N LYS A 186 12.67 -11.01 16.09
CA LYS A 186 11.82 -12.14 16.52
C LYS A 186 10.52 -12.16 15.71
N LYS A 187 9.98 -13.33 15.43
CA LYS A 187 8.67 -13.47 14.80
C LYS A 187 7.57 -12.92 15.73
N PRO A 188 6.55 -12.22 15.21
CA PRO A 188 5.40 -11.78 16.01
C PRO A 188 4.73 -12.94 16.75
N ASN A 189 4.40 -12.74 18.01
CA ASN A 189 3.56 -13.68 18.73
C ASN A 189 2.09 -13.44 18.37
N VAL A 190 1.49 -14.33 17.62
CA VAL A 190 0.07 -14.28 17.24
C VAL A 190 -0.76 -15.33 17.97
N GLY A 191 -0.23 -15.91 19.07
CA GLY A 191 -0.90 -16.94 19.87
C GLY A 191 -0.90 -18.33 19.25
N LYS A 192 -0.37 -18.49 18.04
CA LYS A 192 -0.26 -19.77 17.32
C LYS A 192 1.05 -19.83 16.55
N ASN A 193 1.55 -21.05 16.38
CA ASN A 193 2.68 -21.31 15.48
C ASN A 193 2.14 -21.68 14.10
N TYR A 194 2.57 -20.95 13.09
CA TYR A 194 2.30 -21.27 11.70
C TYR A 194 3.56 -21.82 11.04
N PRO A 195 3.44 -22.78 10.12
CA PRO A 195 4.58 -23.22 9.32
C PRO A 195 5.15 -22.05 8.51
N ILE A 196 6.41 -22.16 8.14
CA ILE A 196 6.99 -21.23 7.16
C ILE A 196 6.35 -21.54 5.82
N CYS A 197 5.70 -20.52 5.23
CA CYS A 197 5.09 -20.60 3.92
C CYS A 197 5.68 -19.51 3.03
N THR A 198 5.93 -19.84 1.77
CA THR A 198 6.27 -18.90 0.72
C THR A 198 5.08 -18.76 -0.23
N PRO A 199 4.85 -17.60 -0.86
CA PRO A 199 3.90 -17.51 -1.95
C PRO A 199 4.22 -18.54 -3.04
N GLN A 200 3.20 -19.06 -3.69
CA GLN A 200 3.37 -19.92 -4.85
C GLN A 200 4.03 -19.12 -5.99
N GLU A 201 5.06 -19.71 -6.61
CA GLU A 201 5.82 -19.07 -7.70
C GLU A 201 5.58 -19.75 -9.04
N SER A 202 5.32 -21.07 -9.02
CA SER A 202 5.08 -21.89 -10.22
C SER A 202 3.60 -22.22 -10.37
N ASP A 203 3.15 -22.47 -11.60
CA ASP A 203 1.78 -22.87 -11.91
C ASP A 203 1.77 -23.86 -13.07
N GLU A 204 1.15 -25.00 -12.88
CA GLU A 204 0.91 -25.98 -13.93
C GLU A 204 -0.44 -25.79 -14.61
N PHE A 205 -1.19 -24.76 -14.20
CA PHE A 205 -2.52 -24.42 -14.73
C PHE A 205 -3.52 -25.55 -14.68
N ASP A 206 -3.49 -26.33 -13.59
CA ASP A 206 -4.39 -27.45 -13.32
C ASP A 206 -5.75 -27.01 -12.72
N GLY A 207 -5.91 -25.71 -12.48
CA GLY A 207 -7.16 -25.06 -12.08
C GLY A 207 -7.97 -24.52 -13.24
N TYR A 208 -9.24 -24.19 -12.97
CA TYR A 208 -10.14 -23.57 -13.96
C TYR A 208 -10.18 -22.04 -13.87
N THR A 209 -9.39 -21.46 -13.00
CA THR A 209 -9.27 -20.01 -12.76
C THR A 209 -7.81 -19.63 -12.57
N LEU A 210 -7.50 -18.38 -12.77
CA LEU A 210 -6.16 -17.84 -12.54
C LEU A 210 -5.82 -17.91 -11.04
N SER A 211 -4.66 -18.51 -10.72
CA SER A 211 -4.16 -18.62 -9.35
C SER A 211 -3.70 -17.24 -8.82
N PRO A 212 -3.70 -17.02 -7.48
CA PRO A 212 -3.51 -15.69 -6.87
C PRO A 212 -2.16 -15.02 -7.14
N GLN A 213 -1.11 -15.76 -7.53
CA GLN A 213 0.20 -15.20 -7.88
C GLN A 213 0.19 -14.45 -9.21
N TRP A 214 -0.81 -14.67 -10.05
CA TRP A 214 -0.96 -14.02 -11.34
C TRP A 214 -1.83 -12.78 -11.27
N GLN A 215 -1.54 -11.84 -12.10
CA GLN A 215 -2.35 -10.63 -12.28
C GLN A 215 -2.34 -10.18 -13.75
N TRP A 216 -3.38 -9.50 -14.16
CA TRP A 216 -3.42 -8.82 -15.44
C TRP A 216 -2.92 -7.38 -15.32
N GLN A 217 -2.36 -6.84 -16.40
CA GLN A 217 -1.96 -5.43 -16.46
C GLN A 217 -3.12 -4.47 -16.23
N ALA A 218 -4.32 -4.84 -16.67
CA ALA A 218 -5.55 -4.07 -16.47
C ALA A 218 -6.68 -4.96 -15.94
N ASN A 219 -7.88 -4.40 -15.81
CA ASN A 219 -9.05 -5.15 -15.40
C ASN A 219 -9.31 -6.33 -16.33
N ILE A 220 -9.51 -7.50 -15.74
CA ILE A 220 -9.66 -8.75 -16.46
C ILE A 220 -10.79 -8.68 -17.53
N ASN A 221 -10.52 -9.29 -18.67
CA ASN A 221 -11.50 -9.55 -19.71
C ASN A 221 -11.49 -11.05 -20.02
N GLU A 222 -12.66 -11.67 -19.97
CA GLU A 222 -12.82 -13.12 -20.20
C GLU A 222 -12.33 -13.59 -21.57
N LYS A 223 -12.21 -12.68 -22.55
CA LYS A 223 -11.72 -12.98 -23.90
C LYS A 223 -10.19 -13.10 -23.98
N TRP A 224 -9.45 -12.82 -22.91
CA TRP A 224 -7.98 -12.84 -22.94
C TRP A 224 -7.40 -14.22 -22.73
N ALA A 225 -8.07 -15.07 -21.97
CA ALA A 225 -7.56 -16.38 -21.64
C ALA A 225 -8.66 -17.42 -21.46
N TYR A 226 -8.30 -18.68 -21.68
CA TYR A 226 -9.09 -19.83 -21.36
C TYR A 226 -8.27 -20.79 -20.49
N PHE A 227 -8.84 -21.19 -19.37
CA PHE A 227 -8.22 -22.12 -18.41
C PHE A 227 -8.87 -23.49 -18.56
N ASN A 228 -8.05 -24.51 -18.81
CA ASN A 228 -8.49 -25.90 -18.86
C ASN A 228 -7.73 -26.73 -17.84
N GLY A 229 -8.22 -26.73 -16.61
CA GLY A 229 -7.61 -27.46 -15.50
C GLY A 229 -7.53 -28.97 -15.71
N GLY A 230 -8.38 -29.55 -16.53
CA GLY A 230 -8.32 -30.98 -16.85
C GLY A 230 -7.14 -31.37 -17.73
N GLU A 231 -6.55 -30.43 -18.45
CA GLU A 231 -5.41 -30.65 -19.36
C GLU A 231 -4.13 -29.93 -18.92
N GLY A 232 -4.18 -29.14 -17.83
CA GLY A 232 -3.02 -28.47 -17.26
C GLY A 232 -2.40 -27.42 -18.20
N PHE A 233 -3.20 -26.51 -18.75
CA PHE A 233 -2.69 -25.40 -19.53
C PHE A 233 -3.60 -24.16 -19.46
N VAL A 234 -3.02 -23.01 -19.73
CA VAL A 234 -3.75 -21.77 -20.06
C VAL A 234 -3.57 -21.46 -21.53
N ARG A 235 -4.66 -21.10 -22.19
CA ARG A 235 -4.63 -20.58 -23.57
C ARG A 235 -4.77 -19.06 -23.51
N LEU A 236 -3.75 -18.34 -23.95
CA LEU A 236 -3.77 -16.90 -24.11
C LEU A 236 -4.17 -16.56 -25.56
N TYR A 237 -5.13 -15.65 -25.71
CA TYR A 237 -5.56 -15.17 -27.02
C TYR A 237 -4.86 -13.84 -27.33
N SER A 238 -4.46 -13.70 -28.61
CA SER A 238 -4.03 -12.40 -29.12
C SER A 238 -5.20 -11.41 -29.05
N TYR A 239 -4.91 -10.20 -28.61
CA TYR A 239 -5.90 -9.14 -28.49
C TYR A 239 -5.32 -7.86 -29.09
N PRO A 240 -6.13 -7.05 -29.81
CA PRO A 240 -5.62 -5.82 -30.40
C PRO A 240 -5.01 -4.90 -29.34
N VAL A 241 -3.86 -4.35 -29.63
CA VAL A 241 -3.27 -3.27 -28.82
C VAL A 241 -3.88 -1.93 -29.21
N PRO A 242 -3.88 -0.92 -28.32
CA PRO A 242 -4.32 0.43 -28.66
C PRO A 242 -3.53 1.00 -29.86
N GLU A 243 -4.17 1.84 -30.68
CA GLU A 243 -3.52 2.45 -31.85
C GLU A 243 -2.35 3.37 -31.44
N ASP A 244 -2.43 3.99 -30.26
CA ASP A 244 -1.40 4.85 -29.67
C ASP A 244 -0.41 4.10 -28.77
N TYR A 245 -0.36 2.75 -28.87
CA TYR A 245 0.57 1.90 -28.16
C TYR A 245 2.02 2.39 -28.28
N LYS A 246 2.69 2.54 -27.14
CA LYS A 246 4.09 2.95 -27.05
C LYS A 246 4.98 1.93 -26.36
N SER A 247 4.41 1.17 -25.44
CA SER A 247 5.15 0.19 -24.64
C SER A 247 4.22 -0.89 -24.10
N LEU A 248 4.80 -1.94 -23.52
CA LEU A 248 4.03 -3.00 -22.85
C LEU A 248 3.15 -2.48 -21.71
N TRP A 249 3.42 -1.27 -21.20
CA TRP A 249 2.56 -0.63 -20.21
C TRP A 249 1.14 -0.37 -20.72
N ASP A 250 1.00 -0.17 -22.01
CA ASP A 250 -0.28 0.13 -22.67
C ASP A 250 -1.04 -1.14 -23.06
N VAL A 251 -0.44 -2.34 -22.85
CA VAL A 251 -1.02 -3.63 -23.23
C VAL A 251 -1.81 -4.23 -22.08
N SER A 252 -3.13 -4.15 -22.15
CA SER A 252 -4.03 -4.56 -21.07
C SER A 252 -4.01 -6.06 -20.77
N ASN A 253 -3.81 -6.90 -21.78
CA ASN A 253 -3.91 -8.35 -21.70
C ASN A 253 -2.60 -9.07 -21.39
N LEU A 254 -1.66 -8.39 -20.75
CA LEU A 254 -0.46 -9.03 -20.20
C LEU A 254 -0.81 -9.77 -18.91
N MET A 255 -0.49 -11.04 -18.87
CA MET A 255 -0.54 -11.86 -17.67
C MET A 255 0.82 -11.80 -16.97
N LEU A 256 0.85 -11.31 -15.75
CA LEU A 256 2.04 -10.91 -15.03
C LEU A 256 2.17 -11.67 -13.72
N GLN A 257 3.40 -11.82 -13.26
CA GLN A 257 3.75 -12.32 -11.95
C GLN A 257 4.81 -11.41 -11.33
N LYS A 258 4.80 -11.23 -10.02
CA LYS A 258 5.85 -10.51 -9.32
C LYS A 258 7.16 -11.27 -9.39
N THR A 259 8.28 -10.57 -9.55
CA THR A 259 9.62 -11.18 -9.49
C THR A 259 9.87 -11.72 -8.07
N PRO A 260 10.24 -13.00 -7.91
CA PRO A 260 10.41 -13.62 -6.59
C PRO A 260 11.72 -13.19 -5.90
N ALA A 261 12.74 -12.80 -6.65
CA ALA A 261 14.07 -12.45 -6.14
C ALA A 261 14.84 -11.61 -7.18
N PRO A 262 15.96 -10.95 -6.78
CA PRO A 262 16.85 -10.27 -7.71
C PRO A 262 17.46 -11.18 -8.78
N ASN A 263 17.66 -12.45 -8.46
CA ASN A 263 18.16 -13.48 -9.36
C ASN A 263 17.24 -14.68 -9.33
N PHE A 264 16.67 -15.05 -10.45
CA PHE A 264 15.78 -16.19 -10.60
C PHE A 264 15.84 -16.74 -12.02
N THR A 265 15.34 -17.97 -12.20
CA THR A 265 15.15 -18.57 -13.50
C THR A 265 13.67 -18.86 -13.71
N ALA A 266 13.13 -18.38 -14.82
CA ALA A 266 11.76 -18.72 -15.22
C ALA A 266 11.82 -19.71 -16.40
N THR A 267 11.02 -20.77 -16.31
CA THR A 267 10.88 -21.75 -17.38
C THR A 267 9.41 -21.88 -17.75
N THR A 268 9.11 -21.85 -19.03
CA THR A 268 7.75 -22.05 -19.54
C THR A 268 7.75 -23.03 -20.72
N LYS A 269 6.71 -23.85 -20.80
CA LYS A 269 6.40 -24.66 -21.96
C LYS A 269 5.36 -23.94 -22.78
N LEU A 270 5.69 -23.58 -24.00
CA LEU A 270 4.82 -22.81 -24.88
C LEU A 270 4.51 -23.57 -26.18
N THR A 271 3.23 -23.58 -26.56
CA THR A 271 2.80 -23.96 -27.91
C THR A 271 2.27 -22.72 -28.61
N PHE A 272 2.92 -22.27 -29.64
CA PHE A 272 2.52 -21.10 -30.43
C PHE A 272 1.89 -21.55 -31.75
N LYS A 273 0.62 -21.17 -31.99
CA LYS A 273 -0.14 -21.51 -33.21
C LYS A 273 -0.67 -20.23 -33.85
N PRO A 274 0.15 -19.52 -34.63
CA PRO A 274 -0.32 -18.32 -35.32
C PRO A 274 -1.30 -18.69 -36.44
N THR A 275 -2.40 -17.97 -36.55
CA THR A 275 -3.39 -18.13 -37.62
C THR A 275 -3.05 -17.30 -38.85
N GLU A 276 -2.23 -16.27 -38.68
CA GLU A 276 -1.80 -15.37 -39.77
C GLU A 276 -0.31 -15.10 -39.71
N LYS A 277 0.30 -14.85 -40.88
CA LYS A 277 1.68 -14.33 -40.90
C LYS A 277 1.70 -12.91 -40.34
N TYR A 278 2.60 -12.66 -39.41
CA TYR A 278 2.86 -11.31 -38.93
C TYR A 278 3.25 -10.40 -40.11
N LYS A 279 2.46 -9.38 -40.35
CA LYS A 279 2.73 -8.31 -41.31
C LYS A 279 3.17 -7.06 -40.56
N GLY A 280 4.20 -7.17 -39.75
CA GLY A 280 4.74 -6.03 -39.03
C GLY A 280 5.95 -5.45 -39.77
N GLU A 281 5.94 -4.15 -39.97
CA GLU A 281 7.19 -3.39 -40.22
C GLU A 281 7.99 -3.40 -38.91
N ARG A 282 9.31 -3.56 -39.05
CA ARG A 282 10.26 -3.55 -37.91
C ARG A 282 10.50 -2.14 -37.43
#